data_215a99158768e6bcf7df4587d0af31dc
#
_entry.id   215a99158768e6bcf7df4587d0af31dc
#
_cell.length_a   1.000
_cell.length_b   1.000
_cell.length_c   1.000
_cell.angle_alpha   90.00
_cell.angle_beta   90.00
_cell.angle_gamma   90.00
#
_symmetry.space_group_name_H-M   'P 1'
#
loop_
_entity.id
_entity.type
_entity.pdbx_description
1 polymer ?
#
loop_
_entity_poly.entity_id
_entity_poly.type
_entity_poly.pdbx_seq_one_letter_code
_entity_poly.pdbx_strand_id
1 'polypeptide(L)'
;LENKAEHDALTGLLNRQSASMRMANALERTLQRGYRGAFAIIDLDDFKQVNDRYGHLSGDTVLADVAQHLCGAFRKGDLICRWGGDEFVVYCEDMERDDIERRLVELSEGPWNATLPDNRVIELSVSTGIAMVPQDGIAFKTVYERADRALYRAKSKGKAHFCFFEADKDS
;
A
#
# COMPACT_ATOMS: atom_id res chain seq x y z
N LEU A 1 -13.64 13.93 -16.98
CA LEU A 1 -13.29 12.87 -17.92
C LEU A 1 -11.90 12.32 -17.65
N GLU A 2 -10.90 13.19 -17.56
CA GLU A 2 -9.52 12.78 -17.26
C GLU A 2 -9.40 12.11 -15.91
N ASN A 3 -10.12 12.60 -14.89
CA ASN A 3 -10.09 12.04 -13.54
C ASN A 3 -10.63 10.62 -13.48
N LYS A 4 -11.64 10.29 -14.29
CA LYS A 4 -12.19 8.92 -14.36
C LYS A 4 -11.22 7.93 -14.99
N ALA A 5 -10.38 8.40 -15.93
CA ALA A 5 -9.38 7.55 -16.57
C ALA A 5 -8.16 7.30 -15.69
N GLU A 6 -7.93 8.11 -14.66
CA GLU A 6 -6.76 8.05 -13.80
C GLU A 6 -7.02 7.47 -12.41
N HIS A 7 -8.26 7.51 -11.94
CA HIS A 7 -8.61 7.17 -10.57
C HIS A 7 -9.54 5.96 -10.49
N ASP A 8 -9.38 5.20 -9.41
CA ASP A 8 -10.27 4.10 -9.06
C ASP A 8 -11.61 4.66 -8.56
N ALA A 9 -12.70 4.22 -9.16
CA ALA A 9 -14.02 4.76 -8.89
C ALA A 9 -14.49 4.54 -7.43
N LEU A 10 -14.09 3.42 -6.83
CA LEU A 10 -14.51 3.08 -5.47
C LEU A 10 -13.75 3.86 -4.41
N THR A 11 -12.45 4.01 -4.56
CA THR A 11 -11.58 4.56 -3.51
C THR A 11 -11.13 5.99 -3.78
N GLY A 12 -11.23 6.46 -5.03
CA GLY A 12 -10.70 7.75 -5.44
C GLY A 12 -9.18 7.81 -5.59
N LEU A 13 -8.48 6.73 -5.28
CA LEU A 13 -7.04 6.64 -5.44
C LEU A 13 -6.67 6.49 -6.92
N LEU A 14 -5.39 6.62 -7.23
CA LEU A 14 -4.91 6.30 -8.57
C LEU A 14 -5.27 4.86 -8.92
N ASN A 15 -5.63 4.61 -10.15
CA ASN A 15 -5.79 3.25 -10.64
C ASN A 15 -4.43 2.67 -11.05
N ARG A 16 -4.39 1.37 -11.31
CA ARG A 16 -3.16 0.66 -11.63
C ARG A 16 -2.43 1.24 -12.84
N GLN A 17 -3.17 1.59 -13.89
CA GLN A 17 -2.57 2.09 -15.13
C GLN A 17 -1.88 3.44 -14.92
N SER A 18 -2.57 4.39 -14.31
CA SER A 18 -2.01 5.72 -14.06
C SER A 18 -0.88 5.68 -13.04
N ALA A 19 -1.02 4.84 -12.01
CA ALA A 19 0.01 4.67 -10.99
C ALA A 19 1.30 4.10 -11.58
N SER A 20 1.21 3.09 -12.45
CA SER A 20 2.38 2.49 -13.08
C SER A 20 3.23 3.52 -13.80
N MET A 21 2.59 4.41 -14.56
CA MET A 21 3.28 5.47 -15.29
C MET A 21 3.88 6.50 -14.34
N ARG A 22 3.09 6.99 -13.39
CA ARG A 22 3.55 8.03 -12.45
C ARG A 22 4.66 7.53 -11.53
N MET A 23 4.58 6.28 -11.09
CA MET A 23 5.60 5.68 -10.24
C MET A 23 6.91 5.44 -10.99
N ALA A 24 6.85 5.01 -12.25
CA ALA A 24 8.04 4.87 -13.09
C ALA A 24 8.75 6.22 -13.25
N ASN A 25 8.01 7.29 -13.51
CA ASN A 25 8.56 8.63 -13.61
C ASN A 25 9.14 9.12 -12.28
N ALA A 26 8.47 8.82 -11.17
CA ALA A 26 8.93 9.20 -9.82
C ALA A 26 10.21 8.45 -9.43
N LEU A 27 10.31 7.18 -9.79
CA LEU A 27 11.55 6.39 -9.61
C LEU A 27 12.72 7.05 -10.35
N GLU A 28 12.50 7.41 -11.60
CA GLU A 28 13.51 8.07 -12.41
C GLU A 28 13.95 9.40 -11.80
N ARG A 29 13.01 10.22 -11.33
CA ARG A 29 13.35 11.49 -10.64
C ARG A 29 14.14 11.24 -9.36
N THR A 30 13.77 10.22 -8.59
CA THR A 30 14.48 9.82 -7.36
C THR A 30 15.96 9.57 -7.67
N LEU A 31 16.24 8.83 -8.73
CA LEU A 31 17.60 8.52 -9.14
C LEU A 31 18.34 9.74 -9.62
N GLN A 32 17.72 10.57 -10.45
CA GLN A 32 18.33 11.78 -11.00
C GLN A 32 18.70 12.80 -9.90
N ARG A 33 17.88 12.90 -8.86
CA ARG A 33 18.09 13.83 -7.75
C ARG A 33 18.99 13.29 -6.64
N GLY A 34 19.38 12.02 -6.73
CA GLY A 34 20.15 11.37 -5.69
C GLY A 34 19.38 11.20 -4.38
N TYR A 35 18.07 11.18 -4.44
CA TYR A 35 17.19 10.95 -3.29
C TYR A 35 17.02 9.44 -3.03
N ARG A 36 16.42 9.15 -1.91
CA ARG A 36 15.91 7.80 -1.62
C ARG A 36 14.41 7.82 -1.71
N GLY A 37 13.84 6.69 -2.09
CA GLY A 37 12.39 6.52 -2.15
C GLY A 37 11.98 5.25 -1.44
N ALA A 38 10.70 5.14 -1.12
CA ALA A 38 10.12 3.94 -0.52
C ALA A 38 8.93 3.49 -1.35
N PHE A 39 8.96 2.24 -1.78
CA PHE A 39 7.85 1.59 -2.46
C PHE A 39 7.24 0.56 -1.52
N ALA A 40 5.94 0.66 -1.27
CA ALA A 40 5.24 -0.24 -0.36
C ALA A 40 4.05 -0.90 -1.04
N ILE A 41 3.88 -2.20 -0.79
CA ILE A 41 2.68 -2.94 -1.13
C ILE A 41 1.92 -3.20 0.16
N ILE A 42 0.69 -2.75 0.23
CA ILE A 42 -0.16 -2.86 1.41
C ILE A 42 -1.35 -3.73 1.05
N ASP A 43 -1.56 -4.78 1.83
CA ASP A 43 -2.62 -5.74 1.60
C ASP A 43 -3.52 -5.83 2.83
N LEU A 44 -4.82 -5.81 2.60
CA LEU A 44 -5.81 -5.91 3.66
C LEU A 44 -5.89 -7.35 4.15
N ASP A 45 -5.66 -7.56 5.45
CA ASP A 45 -5.69 -8.89 6.04
C ASP A 45 -7.12 -9.46 6.05
N ASP A 46 -7.25 -10.70 5.58
CA ASP A 46 -8.50 -11.46 5.64
C ASP A 46 -9.69 -10.80 4.92
N PHE A 47 -9.43 -10.04 3.88
CA PHE A 47 -10.47 -9.33 3.13
C PHE A 47 -11.52 -10.29 2.52
N LYS A 48 -11.08 -11.46 2.05
CA LYS A 48 -12.00 -12.46 1.53
C LYS A 48 -13.06 -12.86 2.58
N GLN A 49 -12.64 -12.98 3.84
CA GLN A 49 -13.56 -13.30 4.94
C GLN A 49 -14.58 -12.19 5.16
N VAL A 50 -14.18 -10.92 4.96
CA VAL A 50 -15.14 -9.80 5.04
C VAL A 50 -16.22 -9.94 3.98
N ASN A 51 -15.84 -10.20 2.74
CA ASN A 51 -16.79 -10.41 1.66
C ASN A 51 -17.68 -11.62 1.90
N ASP A 52 -17.10 -12.74 2.32
CA ASP A 52 -17.83 -13.98 2.56
C ASP A 52 -18.83 -13.84 3.71
N ARG A 53 -18.45 -13.12 4.76
CA ARG A 53 -19.27 -12.98 5.96
C ARG A 53 -20.28 -11.85 5.90
N TYR A 54 -19.91 -10.73 5.29
CA TYR A 54 -20.71 -9.50 5.32
C TYR A 54 -21.19 -9.04 3.95
N GLY A 55 -20.76 -9.68 2.87
CA GLY A 55 -21.13 -9.35 1.50
C GLY A 55 -20.24 -8.33 0.84
N HIS A 56 -20.35 -8.24 -0.50
CA HIS A 56 -19.48 -7.37 -1.31
C HIS A 56 -19.69 -5.89 -1.04
N LEU A 57 -20.90 -5.47 -0.69
CA LEU A 57 -21.17 -4.08 -0.35
C LEU A 57 -20.39 -3.64 0.89
N SER A 58 -20.33 -4.52 1.89
CA SER A 58 -19.49 -4.30 3.08
C SER A 58 -18.01 -4.30 2.73
N GLY A 59 -17.57 -5.18 1.84
CA GLY A 59 -16.20 -5.20 1.32
C GLY A 59 -15.84 -3.87 0.65
N ASP A 60 -16.73 -3.32 -0.15
CA ASP A 60 -16.52 -2.01 -0.80
C ASP A 60 -16.37 -0.89 0.22
N THR A 61 -17.21 -0.89 1.26
CA THR A 61 -17.10 0.06 2.37
C THR A 61 -15.73 -0.03 3.05
N VAL A 62 -15.27 -1.24 3.31
CA VAL A 62 -13.97 -1.49 3.93
C VAL A 62 -12.84 -0.96 3.05
N LEU A 63 -12.88 -1.21 1.74
CA LEU A 63 -11.86 -0.72 0.81
C LEU A 63 -11.81 0.80 0.78
N ALA A 64 -12.97 1.46 0.79
CA ALA A 64 -13.03 2.92 0.85
C ALA A 64 -12.46 3.47 2.15
N ASP A 65 -12.73 2.82 3.28
CA ASP A 65 -12.17 3.20 4.58
C ASP A 65 -10.65 3.05 4.61
N VAL A 66 -10.13 1.94 4.08
CA VAL A 66 -8.67 1.73 3.98
C VAL A 66 -8.04 2.84 3.15
N ALA A 67 -8.64 3.20 2.02
CA ALA A 67 -8.14 4.28 1.18
C ALA A 67 -8.03 5.60 1.95
N GLN A 68 -9.02 5.93 2.77
CA GLN A 68 -8.98 7.14 3.60
C GLN A 68 -7.87 7.08 4.65
N HIS A 69 -7.68 5.94 5.31
CA HIS A 69 -6.58 5.74 6.26
C HIS A 69 -5.22 5.93 5.59
N LEU A 70 -5.04 5.39 4.39
CA LEU A 70 -3.79 5.56 3.63
C LEU A 70 -3.55 7.02 3.29
N CYS A 71 -4.56 7.74 2.83
CA CYS A 71 -4.44 9.17 2.53
C CYS A 71 -4.05 9.98 3.76
N GLY A 72 -4.53 9.60 4.94
CA GLY A 72 -4.17 10.25 6.20
C GLY A 72 -2.77 9.91 6.69
N ALA A 73 -2.26 8.73 6.34
CA ALA A 73 -0.96 8.25 6.80
C ALA A 73 0.20 8.75 5.95
N PHE A 74 -0.03 9.10 4.69
CA PHE A 74 1.01 9.52 3.75
C PHE A 74 0.89 10.98 3.39
N ARG A 75 2.00 11.54 2.85
CA ARG A 75 2.06 12.96 2.49
C ARG A 75 1.26 13.21 1.21
N LYS A 76 0.85 14.47 1.02
CA LYS A 76 0.08 14.88 -0.15
C LYS A 76 0.78 14.58 -1.48
N GLY A 77 2.10 14.63 -1.54
CA GLY A 77 2.88 14.35 -2.75
C GLY A 77 3.16 12.88 -3.00
N ASP A 78 2.84 12.01 -2.04
CA ASP A 78 3.04 10.57 -2.19
C ASP A 78 2.00 9.99 -3.16
N LEU A 79 2.43 9.00 -3.94
CA LEU A 79 1.54 8.33 -4.88
C LEU A 79 0.88 7.14 -4.18
N ILE A 80 -0.45 7.13 -4.15
CA ILE A 80 -1.23 6.07 -3.52
C ILE A 80 -2.19 5.50 -4.56
N CYS A 81 -2.17 4.19 -4.72
CA CYS A 81 -2.89 3.49 -5.76
C CYS A 81 -3.65 2.28 -5.22
N ARG A 82 -4.84 2.06 -5.72
CA ARG A 82 -5.48 0.75 -5.60
C ARG A 82 -4.98 -0.11 -6.76
N TRP A 83 -4.14 -1.10 -6.43
CA TRP A 83 -3.47 -1.91 -7.44
C TRP A 83 -4.34 -3.07 -7.93
N GLY A 84 -5.01 -3.72 -7.02
CA GLY A 84 -5.92 -4.84 -7.28
C GLY A 84 -7.03 -4.84 -6.26
N GLY A 85 -7.77 -5.93 -6.14
CA GLY A 85 -8.94 -6.03 -5.28
C GLY A 85 -8.76 -5.42 -3.89
N ASP A 86 -7.87 -6.01 -3.10
CA ASP A 86 -7.56 -5.60 -1.74
C ASP A 86 -6.10 -5.19 -1.57
N GLU A 87 -5.41 -4.93 -2.67
CA GLU A 87 -4.00 -4.56 -2.70
C GLU A 87 -3.83 -3.09 -3.07
N PHE A 88 -3.04 -2.39 -2.27
CA PHE A 88 -2.70 -0.98 -2.46
C PHE A 88 -1.20 -0.86 -2.60
N VAL A 89 -0.75 0.09 -3.41
CA VAL A 89 0.67 0.41 -3.52
C VAL A 89 0.89 1.89 -3.27
N VAL A 90 2.02 2.21 -2.66
CA VAL A 90 2.41 3.57 -2.32
C VAL A 90 3.84 3.78 -2.77
N TYR A 91 4.12 4.93 -3.37
CA TYR A 91 5.49 5.36 -3.62
C TYR A 91 5.73 6.73 -3.00
N CYS A 92 6.74 6.79 -2.15
CA CYS A 92 7.17 8.02 -1.47
C CYS A 92 8.50 8.44 -2.05
N GLU A 93 8.48 9.51 -2.83
CA GLU A 93 9.69 10.12 -3.37
C GLU A 93 10.35 10.93 -2.24
N ASP A 94 11.69 10.90 -2.15
CA ASP A 94 12.44 11.59 -1.09
C ASP A 94 12.00 11.14 0.30
N MET A 95 12.18 9.84 0.56
CA MET A 95 11.76 9.21 1.82
C MET A 95 12.89 8.35 2.36
N GLU A 96 13.39 8.69 3.54
CA GLU A 96 14.36 7.88 4.25
C GLU A 96 13.68 6.69 4.95
N ARG A 97 14.47 5.64 5.19
CA ARG A 97 13.96 4.41 5.81
C ARG A 97 13.30 4.67 7.17
N ASP A 98 13.90 5.48 8.01
CA ASP A 98 13.36 5.77 9.34
C ASP A 98 12.02 6.50 9.28
N ASP A 99 11.85 7.36 8.28
CA ASP A 99 10.61 8.11 8.11
C ASP A 99 9.46 7.22 7.63
N ILE A 100 9.72 6.34 6.68
CA ILE A 100 8.69 5.38 6.24
C ILE A 100 8.35 4.40 7.37
N GLU A 101 9.34 3.97 8.13
CA GLU A 101 9.12 3.08 9.26
C GLU A 101 8.18 3.70 10.30
N ARG A 102 8.38 4.97 10.65
CA ARG A 102 7.47 5.67 11.57
C ARG A 102 6.04 5.71 11.07
N ARG A 103 5.86 6.00 9.78
CA ARG A 103 4.51 6.02 9.17
C ARG A 103 3.85 4.65 9.21
N LEU A 104 4.62 3.60 8.97
CA LEU A 104 4.11 2.23 8.96
C LEU A 104 3.82 1.73 10.37
N VAL A 105 4.57 2.16 11.37
CA VAL A 105 4.26 1.88 12.77
C VAL A 105 2.88 2.47 13.11
N GLU A 106 2.65 3.73 12.79
CA GLU A 106 1.37 4.37 13.03
C GLU A 106 0.22 3.65 12.28
N LEU A 107 0.46 3.27 11.03
CA LEU A 107 -0.52 2.56 10.21
C LEU A 107 -0.85 1.18 10.76
N SER A 108 0.14 0.50 11.34
CA SER A 108 0.03 -0.88 11.82
C SER A 108 -0.32 -0.98 13.31
N GLU A 109 -0.23 0.13 14.05
CA GLU A 109 -0.56 0.14 15.48
C GLU A 109 -2.06 0.03 15.69
N GLY A 110 -2.44 -1.08 16.30
CA GLY A 110 -3.81 -1.37 16.62
C GLY A 110 -4.65 -1.71 15.39
N PRO A 111 -5.75 -2.40 15.61
CA PRO A 111 -6.71 -2.63 14.54
C PRO A 111 -7.46 -1.35 14.22
N TRP A 112 -7.76 -1.16 12.95
CA TRP A 112 -8.68 -0.12 12.53
C TRP A 112 -10.10 -0.63 12.69
N ASN A 113 -11.01 0.25 13.03
CA ASN A 113 -12.43 -0.08 13.04
C ASN A 113 -13.10 0.49 11.79
N ALA A 114 -13.81 -0.37 11.09
CA ALA A 114 -14.66 0.04 9.97
C ALA A 114 -16.12 -0.15 10.35
N THR A 115 -16.95 0.84 10.03
CA THR A 115 -18.39 0.76 10.22
C THR A 115 -19.03 0.30 8.92
N LEU A 116 -19.70 -0.83 8.96
CA LEU A 116 -20.39 -1.40 7.82
C LEU A 116 -21.72 -0.70 7.53
N PRO A 117 -22.33 -0.89 6.35
CA PRO A 117 -23.61 -0.25 6.00
C PRO A 117 -24.74 -0.53 7.00
N ASP A 118 -24.70 -1.67 7.67
CA ASP A 118 -25.70 -2.07 8.69
C ASP A 118 -25.33 -1.60 10.12
N ASN A 119 -24.37 -0.69 10.25
CA ASN A 119 -23.84 -0.13 11.50
C ASN A 119 -23.04 -1.11 12.37
N ARG A 120 -22.76 -2.33 11.92
CA ARG A 120 -21.80 -3.20 12.60
C ARG A 120 -20.41 -2.62 12.47
N VAL A 121 -19.60 -2.79 13.52
CA VAL A 121 -18.19 -2.37 13.52
C VAL A 121 -17.32 -3.60 13.47
N ILE A 122 -16.37 -3.61 12.56
CA ILE A 122 -15.39 -4.70 12.43
C ILE A 122 -13.97 -4.14 12.56
N GLU A 123 -13.07 -4.99 13.02
CA GLU A 123 -11.65 -4.66 13.11
C GLU A 123 -10.95 -5.05 11.82
N LEU A 124 -10.05 -4.18 11.37
CA LEU A 124 -9.25 -4.39 10.16
C LEU A 124 -7.77 -4.27 10.50
N SER A 125 -6.95 -5.03 9.79
CA SER A 125 -5.50 -4.85 9.82
C SER A 125 -4.94 -4.97 8.41
N VAL A 126 -3.71 -4.47 8.24
CA VAL A 126 -2.99 -4.54 6.96
C VAL A 126 -1.62 -5.15 7.18
N SER A 127 -1.14 -5.82 6.16
CA SER A 127 0.24 -6.30 6.07
C SER A 127 0.94 -5.54 4.96
N THR A 128 2.21 -5.20 5.16
CA THR A 128 2.94 -4.32 4.25
C THR A 128 4.33 -4.87 3.96
N GLY A 129 4.71 -4.84 2.69
CA GLY A 129 6.07 -5.11 2.24
C GLY A 129 6.68 -3.87 1.62
N ILE A 130 7.93 -3.57 1.94
CA ILE A 130 8.60 -2.34 1.51
C ILE A 130 9.92 -2.67 0.80
N ALA A 131 10.17 -2.01 -0.32
CA ALA A 131 11.45 -1.96 -1.00
C ALA A 131 11.93 -0.52 -1.06
N MET A 132 13.20 -0.30 -0.69
CA MET A 132 13.80 1.03 -0.73
C MET A 132 14.51 1.28 -2.06
N VAL A 133 14.43 2.51 -2.54
CA VAL A 133 15.07 2.94 -3.79
C VAL A 133 16.22 3.87 -3.45
N PRO A 134 17.40 3.70 -4.03
CA PRO A 134 17.80 2.72 -5.06
C PRO A 134 18.30 1.39 -4.51
N GLN A 135 18.41 1.24 -3.21
CA GLN A 135 19.04 0.10 -2.54
C GLN A 135 18.46 -1.24 -2.98
N ASP A 136 17.14 -1.35 -3.06
CA ASP A 136 16.45 -2.59 -3.37
C ASP A 136 15.96 -2.66 -4.82
N GLY A 137 16.38 -1.72 -5.64
CA GLY A 137 16.07 -1.71 -7.06
C GLY A 137 15.86 -0.32 -7.60
N ILE A 138 15.91 -0.19 -8.92
CA ILE A 138 15.76 1.08 -9.63
C ILE A 138 14.68 1.05 -10.70
N ALA A 139 14.21 -0.15 -11.06
CA ALA A 139 13.12 -0.33 -12.01
C ALA A 139 11.85 -0.73 -11.28
N PHE A 140 10.71 -0.27 -11.76
CA PHE A 140 9.42 -0.55 -11.14
C PHE A 140 9.20 -2.05 -10.91
N LYS A 141 9.46 -2.87 -11.92
CA LYS A 141 9.29 -4.33 -11.83
C LYS A 141 10.10 -4.92 -10.69
N THR A 142 11.36 -4.49 -10.54
CA THR A 142 12.25 -5.00 -9.51
C THR A 142 11.78 -4.61 -8.11
N VAL A 143 11.45 -3.34 -7.92
CA VAL A 143 10.99 -2.88 -6.58
C VAL A 143 9.66 -3.52 -6.21
N TYR A 144 8.77 -3.72 -7.19
CA TYR A 144 7.50 -4.40 -6.95
C TYR A 144 7.73 -5.84 -6.49
N GLU A 145 8.54 -6.60 -7.22
CA GLU A 145 8.83 -8.00 -6.88
C GLU A 145 9.44 -8.13 -5.49
N ARG A 146 10.34 -7.23 -5.14
CA ARG A 146 11.02 -7.26 -3.84
C ARG A 146 10.10 -6.85 -2.69
N ALA A 147 9.29 -5.83 -2.91
CA ALA A 147 8.26 -5.45 -1.92
C ALA A 147 7.25 -6.59 -1.73
N ASP A 148 6.88 -7.29 -2.79
CA ASP A 148 5.96 -8.43 -2.73
C ASP A 148 6.53 -9.58 -1.90
N ARG A 149 7.82 -9.87 -2.04
CA ARG A 149 8.49 -10.88 -1.22
C ARG A 149 8.50 -10.50 0.26
N ALA A 150 8.78 -9.23 0.55
CA ALA A 150 8.72 -8.71 1.91
C ALA A 150 7.29 -8.80 2.48
N LEU A 151 6.29 -8.52 1.67
CA LEU A 151 4.88 -8.66 2.06
C LEU A 151 4.54 -10.11 2.43
N TYR A 152 5.00 -11.06 1.64
CA TYR A 152 4.80 -12.47 1.93
C TYR A 152 5.37 -12.83 3.31
N ARG A 153 6.56 -12.32 3.63
CA ARG A 153 7.18 -12.56 4.94
C ARG A 153 6.39 -11.89 6.06
N ALA A 154 5.85 -10.68 5.84
CA ALA A 154 4.99 -10.01 6.82
C ALA A 154 3.74 -10.84 7.14
N LYS A 155 3.11 -11.40 6.13
CA LYS A 155 1.94 -12.27 6.30
C LYS A 155 2.30 -13.58 7.02
N SER A 156 3.48 -14.14 6.75
CA SER A 156 3.96 -15.36 7.40
C SER A 156 4.24 -15.16 8.88
N LYS A 157 4.51 -13.94 9.33
CA LYS A 157 4.74 -13.60 10.73
C LYS A 157 3.46 -13.41 11.54
N GLY A 158 2.30 -13.66 10.96
CA GLY A 158 1.01 -13.58 11.65
C GLY A 158 0.16 -12.38 11.23
N LYS A 159 0.49 -11.74 10.10
CA LYS A 159 -0.26 -10.58 9.57
C LYS A 159 -0.14 -9.35 10.49
N ALA A 160 -0.77 -8.24 10.13
CA ALA A 160 -0.71 -6.98 10.85
C ALA A 160 0.74 -6.50 11.11
N HIS A 161 1.64 -6.81 10.17
CA HIS A 161 3.07 -6.48 10.24
C HIS A 161 3.51 -5.76 8.98
N PHE A 162 4.65 -5.09 9.09
CA PHE A 162 5.37 -4.62 7.91
C PHE A 162 6.78 -5.20 7.92
N CYS A 163 7.29 -5.46 6.72
CA CYS A 163 8.66 -5.96 6.53
C CYS A 163 9.33 -5.18 5.42
N PHE A 164 10.57 -4.79 5.66
CA PHE A 164 11.44 -4.29 4.60
C PHE A 164 12.06 -5.47 3.87
N PHE A 165 12.25 -5.34 2.56
CA PHE A 165 12.94 -6.35 1.79
C PHE A 165 14.34 -6.58 2.34
N GLU A 166 14.73 -7.84 2.49
CA GLU A 166 16.05 -8.27 2.91
C GLU A 166 16.46 -9.45 2.02
N ALA A 167 17.52 -9.28 1.25
CA ALA A 167 17.94 -10.25 0.23
C ALA A 167 18.21 -11.66 0.78
N ASP A 168 18.74 -11.74 1.98
CA ASP A 168 19.03 -13.01 2.66
C ASP A 168 17.80 -13.70 3.26
N LYS A 169 16.71 -12.98 3.44
CA LYS A 169 15.44 -13.52 4.00
C LYS A 169 14.37 -13.71 2.93
N ASP A 170 14.44 -12.96 1.83
CA ASP A 170 13.38 -12.85 0.83
C ASP A 170 13.82 -13.40 -0.53
N SER A 171 14.74 -14.33 -0.55
CA SER A 171 15.21 -14.98 -1.78
C SER A 171 14.23 -16.02 -2.33
#